data_226cf4a28f4c74f278b1fd89aca09fde
#
_entry.id   226cf4a28f4c74f278b1fd89aca09fde
#
_cell.length_a   1.000
_cell.length_b   1.000
_cell.length_c   1.000
_cell.angle_alpha   90.00
_cell.angle_beta   90.00
_cell.angle_gamma   90.00
#
_symmetry.space_group_name_H-M   'P 1'
#
loop_
_entity.id
_entity.type
_entity.pdbx_description
1 polymer ?
#
loop_
_entity_poly.entity_id
_entity_poly.type
_entity_poly.pdbx_seq_one_letter_code
_entity_poly.pdbx_strand_id
1 'polypeptide(L)'
;IDAGNLLHEALKQIRYEGDEIIVVNKMNAAGLLTGDKANELLQQLKEVIYHPGMNNLFKVGLQVIAERPLLKQGERIRIPDRVVLQNGEATIVEYKTGVYDTAHARQLKKYGQWLEEAGVKVKEKIIFYTADKKMEVVA
;
A
#
# COMPACT_ATOMS: atom_id res chain seq x y z
N ILE A 1 5.27 3.13 -18.70
CA ILE A 1 4.61 3.20 -17.39
C ILE A 1 4.49 4.66 -17.00
N ASP A 2 3.30 5.14 -16.68
CA ASP A 2 3.10 6.51 -16.24
C ASP A 2 3.57 6.72 -14.78
N ALA A 3 3.61 7.98 -14.34
CA ALA A 3 4.13 8.34 -13.03
C ALA A 3 3.33 7.73 -11.88
N GLY A 4 2.00 7.59 -12.04
CA GLY A 4 1.16 6.97 -11.03
C GLY A 4 1.45 5.49 -10.87
N ASN A 5 1.69 4.79 -11.98
CA ASN A 5 2.04 3.38 -11.95
C ASN A 5 3.44 3.14 -11.38
N LEU A 6 4.40 4.04 -11.62
CA LEU A 6 5.73 3.93 -11.04
C LEU A 6 5.69 4.02 -9.51
N LEU A 7 4.92 4.96 -8.98
CA LEU A 7 4.77 5.10 -7.54
C LEU A 7 4.11 3.86 -6.93
N HIS A 8 3.02 3.36 -7.54
CA HIS A 8 2.35 2.15 -7.08
C HIS A 8 3.28 0.94 -7.10
N GLU A 9 4.01 0.74 -8.21
CA GLU A 9 4.96 -0.36 -8.32
C GLU A 9 6.06 -0.28 -7.26
N ALA A 10 6.55 0.91 -7.00
CA ALA A 10 7.54 1.13 -5.95
C ALA A 10 6.97 0.83 -4.56
N LEU A 11 5.78 1.34 -4.26
CA LEU A 11 5.14 1.12 -2.95
C LEU A 11 4.91 -0.36 -2.65
N LYS A 12 4.59 -1.16 -3.66
CA LYS A 12 4.42 -2.60 -3.53
C LYS A 12 5.71 -3.31 -3.10
N GLN A 13 6.86 -2.75 -3.44
CA GLN A 13 8.15 -3.32 -3.10
C GLN A 13 8.67 -2.87 -1.73
N ILE A 14 8.03 -1.89 -1.11
CA ILE A 14 8.41 -1.38 0.21
C ILE A 14 7.85 -2.30 1.29
N ARG A 15 8.73 -2.90 2.05
CA ARG A 15 8.33 -3.65 3.24
C ARG A 15 8.41 -2.77 4.49
N TYR A 16 9.53 -2.10 4.66
CA TYR A 16 9.82 -1.29 5.85
C TYR A 16 10.36 0.08 5.48
N GLU A 17 10.27 1.03 6.42
CA GLU A 17 10.96 2.31 6.29
C GLU A 17 12.45 2.08 6.06
N GLY A 18 13.03 2.84 5.16
CA GLY A 18 14.41 2.66 4.70
C GLY A 18 14.53 1.91 3.38
N ASP A 19 13.54 1.09 3.02
CA ASP A 19 13.55 0.34 1.76
C ASP A 19 13.43 1.23 0.52
N GLU A 20 12.95 2.45 0.68
CA GLU A 20 12.72 3.37 -0.43
C GLU A 20 13.98 3.63 -1.25
N ILE A 21 15.12 3.73 -0.60
CA ILE A 21 16.40 3.98 -1.27
C ILE A 21 16.77 2.78 -2.16
N ILE A 22 16.63 1.57 -1.62
CA ILE A 22 16.94 0.34 -2.34
C ILE A 22 16.01 0.17 -3.54
N VAL A 23 14.72 0.40 -3.35
CA VAL A 23 13.71 0.26 -4.40
C VAL A 23 13.97 1.25 -5.54
N VAL A 24 14.22 2.51 -5.23
CA VAL A 24 14.51 3.54 -6.25
C VAL A 24 15.78 3.18 -7.01
N ASN A 25 16.83 2.74 -6.33
CA ASN A 25 18.07 2.32 -6.97
C ASN A 25 17.86 1.14 -7.93
N LYS A 26 17.06 0.16 -7.52
CA LYS A 26 16.74 -0.99 -8.38
C LYS A 26 15.97 -0.57 -9.62
N MET A 27 14.98 0.30 -9.47
CA MET A 27 14.19 0.79 -10.59
C MET A 27 15.02 1.64 -11.54
N ASN A 28 15.94 2.44 -11.00
CA ASN A 28 16.86 3.24 -11.80
C ASN A 28 17.82 2.34 -12.60
N ALA A 29 18.37 1.32 -11.95
CA ALA A 29 19.25 0.37 -12.61
C ALA A 29 18.54 -0.44 -13.71
N ALA A 30 17.25 -0.66 -13.57
CA ALA A 30 16.42 -1.33 -14.57
C ALA A 30 16.03 -0.41 -15.74
N GLY A 31 16.45 0.86 -15.74
CA GLY A 31 16.14 1.81 -16.80
C GLY A 31 14.73 2.38 -16.77
N LEU A 32 14.00 2.21 -15.66
CA LEU A 32 12.62 2.68 -15.54
C LEU A 32 12.52 4.16 -15.20
N LEU A 33 13.61 4.76 -14.74
CA LEU A 33 13.65 6.16 -14.30
C LEU A 33 14.61 6.97 -15.17
N THR A 34 14.16 8.14 -15.63
CA THR A 34 14.96 9.04 -16.45
C THR A 34 14.98 10.45 -15.87
N GLY A 35 16.08 11.17 -16.05
CA GLY A 35 16.23 12.55 -15.56
C GLY A 35 16.07 12.62 -14.05
N ASP A 36 15.21 13.54 -13.58
CA ASP A 36 14.97 13.74 -12.16
C ASP A 36 13.95 12.78 -11.56
N LYS A 37 13.48 11.79 -12.31
CA LYS A 37 12.44 10.86 -11.87
C LYS A 37 12.83 10.07 -10.63
N ALA A 38 14.12 9.71 -10.49
CA ALA A 38 14.59 8.99 -9.31
C ALA A 38 14.38 9.82 -8.03
N ASN A 39 14.76 11.09 -8.07
CA ASN A 39 14.58 11.99 -6.93
C ASN A 39 13.10 12.25 -6.63
N GLU A 40 12.29 12.45 -7.67
CA GLU A 40 10.85 12.65 -7.52
C GLU A 40 10.20 11.43 -6.87
N LEU A 41 10.52 10.23 -7.36
CA LEU A 41 9.96 8.98 -6.83
C LEU A 41 10.38 8.78 -5.38
N LEU A 42 11.65 9.02 -5.07
CA LEU A 42 12.14 8.89 -3.69
C LEU A 42 11.38 9.82 -2.75
N GLN A 43 11.16 11.06 -3.17
CA GLN A 43 10.40 12.02 -2.37
C GLN A 43 8.95 11.58 -2.17
N GLN A 44 8.30 11.10 -3.22
CA GLN A 44 6.93 10.60 -3.15
C GLN A 44 6.80 9.39 -2.21
N LEU A 45 7.76 8.47 -2.27
CA LEU A 45 7.80 7.32 -1.36
C LEU A 45 7.95 7.76 0.09
N LYS A 46 8.84 8.71 0.35
CA LYS A 46 9.04 9.24 1.71
C LYS A 46 7.79 9.92 2.25
N GLU A 47 7.05 10.61 1.40
CA GLU A 47 5.79 11.26 1.81
C GLU A 47 4.74 10.26 2.29
N VAL A 48 4.72 9.06 1.74
CA VAL A 48 3.83 7.99 2.19
C VAL A 48 4.39 7.32 3.45
N ILE A 49 5.63 6.85 3.38
CA ILE A 49 6.25 6.04 4.45
C ILE A 49 6.35 6.81 5.76
N TYR A 50 6.70 8.09 5.68
CA TYR A 50 6.90 8.94 6.86
C TYR A 50 5.71 9.85 7.17
N HIS A 51 4.59 9.66 6.49
CA HIS A 51 3.35 10.35 6.84
C HIS A 51 2.99 10.00 8.30
N PRO A 52 2.63 10.99 9.14
CA PRO A 52 2.37 10.74 10.56
C PRO A 52 1.33 9.65 10.86
N GLY A 53 0.33 9.52 10.01
CA GLY A 53 -0.70 8.48 10.15
C GLY A 53 -0.32 7.12 9.57
N MET A 54 0.77 7.05 8.79
CA MET A 54 1.16 5.83 8.07
C MET A 54 2.45 5.21 8.60
N ASN A 55 3.32 5.99 9.21
CA ASN A 55 4.66 5.54 9.54
C ASN A 55 4.70 4.33 10.48
N ASN A 56 3.74 4.23 11.39
CA ASN A 56 3.64 3.07 12.28
C ASN A 56 3.40 1.74 11.52
N LEU A 57 2.97 1.81 10.27
CA LEU A 57 2.73 0.63 9.44
C LEU A 57 3.96 0.22 8.63
N PHE A 58 5.06 0.96 8.74
CA PHE A 58 6.30 0.70 8.01
C PHE A 58 7.48 0.34 8.91
N LYS A 59 7.23 0.08 10.19
CA LYS A 59 8.31 -0.23 11.13
C LYS A 59 8.92 -1.60 10.87
N VAL A 60 10.23 -1.67 11.01
CA VAL A 60 10.99 -2.91 10.86
C VAL A 60 10.48 -3.96 11.83
N GLY A 61 10.32 -5.18 11.35
CA GLY A 61 9.88 -6.32 12.16
C GLY A 61 8.39 -6.61 12.09
N LEU A 62 7.57 -5.71 11.51
CA LEU A 62 6.16 -6.00 11.30
C LEU A 62 5.98 -7.11 10.25
N GLN A 63 4.97 -7.95 10.46
CA GLN A 63 4.60 -8.92 9.45
C GLN A 63 3.77 -8.23 8.37
N VAL A 64 4.31 -8.18 7.15
CA VAL A 64 3.68 -7.52 6.02
C VAL A 64 3.34 -8.55 4.96
N ILE A 65 2.09 -8.55 4.52
CA ILE A 65 1.66 -9.33 3.36
C ILE A 65 1.51 -8.36 2.19
N ALA A 66 2.29 -8.57 1.15
CA ALA A 66 2.20 -7.84 -0.09
C ALA A 66 1.87 -8.83 -1.20
N GLU A 67 0.89 -8.49 -2.01
CA GLU A 67 0.56 -9.17 -3.26
C GLU A 67 0.59 -10.71 -3.29
N ARG A 68 -0.39 -11.34 -2.66
CA ARG A 68 -0.74 -12.71 -3.01
C ARG A 68 -2.17 -12.73 -3.50
N PRO A 69 -2.45 -13.19 -4.73
CA PRO A 69 -3.82 -13.39 -5.14
C PRO A 69 -4.44 -14.46 -4.25
N LEU A 70 -5.50 -14.09 -3.57
CA LEU A 70 -6.28 -15.03 -2.78
C LEU A 70 -7.46 -15.52 -3.64
N LEU A 71 -7.67 -16.84 -3.62
CA LEU A 71 -8.77 -17.45 -4.32
C LEU A 71 -9.83 -17.84 -3.28
N LYS A 72 -11.03 -17.30 -3.42
CA LYS A 72 -12.20 -17.74 -2.68
C LYS A 72 -13.10 -18.51 -3.64
N GLN A 73 -13.22 -19.83 -3.45
CA GLN A 73 -14.13 -20.71 -4.18
C GLN A 73 -14.51 -20.22 -5.60
N GLY A 74 -13.52 -20.20 -6.52
CA GLY A 74 -13.75 -19.81 -7.90
C GLY A 74 -13.75 -18.31 -8.17
N GLU A 75 -13.64 -17.48 -7.15
CA GLU A 75 -13.52 -16.03 -7.28
C GLU A 75 -12.10 -15.59 -6.96
N ARG A 76 -11.55 -14.75 -7.84
CA ARG A 76 -10.27 -14.10 -7.59
C ARG A 76 -10.54 -12.84 -6.77
N ILE A 77 -10.15 -12.88 -5.49
CA ILE A 77 -10.25 -11.71 -4.64
C ILE A 77 -8.98 -10.87 -4.79
N ARG A 78 -9.18 -9.61 -5.10
CA ARG A 78 -8.10 -8.64 -5.15
C ARG A 78 -7.68 -8.29 -3.72
N ILE A 79 -6.42 -8.59 -3.38
CA ILE A 79 -5.88 -8.17 -2.09
C ILE A 79 -5.54 -6.68 -2.11
N PRO A 80 -5.64 -5.99 -0.96
CA PRO A 80 -5.15 -4.61 -0.83
C PRO A 80 -3.65 -4.53 -1.09
N ASP A 81 -3.19 -3.33 -1.39
CA ASP A 81 -1.78 -3.07 -1.70
C ASP A 81 -0.84 -3.41 -0.55
N ARG A 82 -1.33 -3.32 0.69
CA ARG A 82 -0.53 -3.63 1.87
C ARG A 82 -1.42 -4.16 2.99
N VAL A 83 -1.02 -5.26 3.60
CA VAL A 83 -1.67 -5.81 4.78
C VAL A 83 -0.60 -5.98 5.86
N VAL A 84 -0.81 -5.35 7.00
CA VAL A 84 0.10 -5.43 8.15
C VAL A 84 -0.57 -6.22 9.24
N LEU A 85 0.07 -7.31 9.69
CA LEU A 85 -0.41 -8.13 10.78
C LEU A 85 0.36 -7.79 12.05
N GLN A 86 -0.36 -7.46 13.11
CA GLN A 86 0.22 -7.14 14.41
C GLN A 86 -0.72 -7.61 15.52
N ASN A 87 -0.19 -8.40 16.43
CA ASN A 87 -0.96 -8.90 17.57
C ASN A 87 -2.25 -9.65 17.17
N GLY A 88 -2.21 -10.38 16.05
CA GLY A 88 -3.36 -11.14 15.55
C GLY A 88 -4.39 -10.29 14.82
N GLU A 89 -4.14 -9.01 14.62
CA GLU A 89 -5.04 -8.11 13.93
C GLU A 89 -4.42 -7.59 12.63
N ALA A 90 -5.25 -7.36 11.62
CA ALA A 90 -4.82 -6.85 10.32
C ALA A 90 -5.17 -5.38 10.14
N THR A 91 -4.22 -4.59 9.67
CA THR A 91 -4.47 -3.27 9.11
C THR A 91 -4.30 -3.38 7.60
N ILE A 92 -5.32 -2.99 6.85
CA ILE A 92 -5.30 -3.07 5.39
C ILE A 92 -5.21 -1.68 4.78
N VAL A 93 -4.35 -1.55 3.77
CA VAL A 93 -4.06 -0.26 3.12
C VAL A 93 -4.20 -0.40 1.61
N GLU A 94 -4.89 0.55 1.00
CA GLU A 94 -4.99 0.70 -0.43
C GLU A 94 -4.46 2.07 -0.83
N TYR A 95 -3.63 2.13 -1.87
CA TYR A 95 -3.13 3.38 -2.42
C TYR A 95 -3.96 3.77 -3.64
N LYS A 96 -4.39 5.03 -3.71
CA LYS A 96 -5.13 5.57 -4.86
C LYS A 96 -4.45 6.86 -5.34
N THR A 97 -4.31 7.00 -6.64
CA THR A 97 -3.74 8.20 -7.27
C THR A 97 -4.80 9.24 -7.61
N GLY A 98 -6.05 8.79 -7.77
CA GLY A 98 -7.16 9.66 -8.15
C GLY A 98 -7.79 10.39 -6.99
N VAL A 99 -8.89 11.05 -7.28
CA VAL A 99 -9.69 11.73 -6.26
C VAL A 99 -10.54 10.74 -5.47
N TYR A 100 -11.02 11.21 -4.32
CA TYR A 100 -11.93 10.45 -3.48
C TYR A 100 -13.11 9.88 -4.28
N ASP A 101 -13.42 8.61 -4.06
CA ASP A 101 -14.55 7.92 -4.64
C ASP A 101 -15.07 6.91 -3.61
N THR A 102 -16.38 6.91 -3.39
CA THR A 102 -17.02 5.99 -2.43
C THR A 102 -16.83 4.51 -2.79
N ALA A 103 -16.61 4.21 -4.08
CA ALA A 103 -16.33 2.84 -4.52
C ALA A 103 -15.04 2.27 -3.92
N HIS A 104 -14.06 3.12 -3.65
CA HIS A 104 -12.80 2.69 -3.03
C HIS A 104 -13.03 2.12 -1.64
N ALA A 105 -13.84 2.80 -0.84
CA ALA A 105 -14.19 2.35 0.51
C ALA A 105 -14.97 1.02 0.47
N ARG A 106 -15.89 0.87 -0.48
CA ARG A 106 -16.68 -0.37 -0.62
C ARG A 106 -15.80 -1.57 -0.94
N GLN A 107 -14.83 -1.41 -1.83
CA GLN A 107 -13.90 -2.48 -2.16
C GLN A 107 -13.10 -2.93 -0.95
N LEU A 108 -12.62 -1.97 -0.17
CA LEU A 108 -11.81 -2.24 1.01
C LEU A 108 -12.64 -2.90 2.12
N LYS A 109 -13.90 -2.49 2.29
CA LYS A 109 -14.84 -3.11 3.23
C LYS A 109 -15.10 -4.58 2.88
N LYS A 110 -15.29 -4.89 1.61
CA LYS A 110 -15.48 -6.28 1.16
C LYS A 110 -14.29 -7.14 1.53
N TYR A 111 -13.08 -6.65 1.31
CA TYR A 111 -11.89 -7.39 1.66
C TYR A 111 -11.79 -7.60 3.18
N GLY A 112 -12.09 -6.56 3.96
CA GLY A 112 -12.11 -6.65 5.41
C GLY A 112 -13.11 -7.70 5.93
N GLN A 113 -14.30 -7.73 5.37
CA GLN A 113 -15.31 -8.73 5.70
C GLN A 113 -14.82 -10.14 5.40
N TRP A 114 -14.19 -10.32 4.25
CA TRP A 114 -13.65 -11.61 3.87
C TRP A 114 -12.56 -12.09 4.82
N LEU A 115 -11.67 -11.19 5.25
CA LEU A 115 -10.64 -11.53 6.25
C LEU A 115 -11.26 -11.96 7.57
N GLU A 116 -12.31 -11.27 8.02
CA GLU A 116 -12.99 -11.61 9.26
C GLU A 116 -13.70 -12.95 9.18
N GLU A 117 -14.31 -13.27 8.04
CA GLU A 117 -14.89 -14.59 7.79
C GLU A 117 -13.82 -15.68 7.83
N ALA A 118 -12.60 -15.36 7.45
CA ALA A 118 -11.46 -16.27 7.50
C ALA A 118 -10.82 -16.35 8.89
N GLY A 119 -11.36 -15.65 9.89
CA GLY A 119 -10.86 -15.67 11.27
C GLY A 119 -9.81 -14.62 11.60
N VAL A 120 -9.57 -13.65 10.71
CA VAL A 120 -8.61 -12.58 10.94
C VAL A 120 -9.35 -11.31 11.34
N LYS A 121 -9.08 -10.81 12.54
CA LYS A 121 -9.68 -9.55 12.99
C LYS A 121 -9.07 -8.37 12.25
N VAL A 122 -9.91 -7.52 11.68
CA VAL A 122 -9.46 -6.31 10.99
C VAL A 122 -9.52 -5.13 11.97
N LYS A 123 -8.35 -4.57 12.28
CA LYS A 123 -8.22 -3.45 13.17
C LYS A 123 -8.60 -2.14 12.47
N GLU A 124 -8.05 -1.93 11.26
CA GLU A 124 -8.21 -0.66 10.56
C GLU A 124 -8.14 -0.88 9.05
N LYS A 125 -8.92 -0.09 8.32
CA LYS A 125 -8.95 -0.05 6.87
C LYS A 125 -8.59 1.36 6.41
N ILE A 126 -7.55 1.50 5.60
CA ILE A 126 -6.99 2.79 5.22
C ILE A 126 -6.92 2.91 3.70
N ILE A 127 -7.37 4.04 3.18
CA ILE A 127 -7.09 4.47 1.82
C ILE A 127 -6.13 5.66 1.91
N PHE A 128 -5.02 5.57 1.20
CA PHE A 128 -4.08 6.67 1.10
C PHE A 128 -4.10 7.24 -0.30
N TYR A 129 -4.54 8.49 -0.41
CA TYR A 129 -4.60 9.24 -1.66
C TYR A 129 -3.25 9.90 -1.92
N THR A 130 -2.46 9.34 -2.82
CA THR A 130 -1.07 9.73 -3.00
C THR A 130 -0.88 11.11 -3.60
N ALA A 131 -1.79 11.56 -4.46
CA ALA A 131 -1.70 12.91 -5.04
C ALA A 131 -1.93 14.00 -3.99
N ASP A 132 -2.89 13.79 -3.10
CA ASP A 132 -3.25 14.75 -2.05
C ASP A 132 -2.49 14.52 -0.75
N LYS A 133 -1.74 13.42 -0.66
CA LYS A 133 -1.00 13.01 0.55
C LYS A 133 -1.93 12.91 1.76
N LYS A 134 -3.13 12.39 1.56
CA LYS A 134 -4.17 12.28 2.57
C LYS A 134 -4.53 10.84 2.86
N MET A 135 -4.69 10.56 4.14
CA MET A 135 -5.11 9.27 4.66
C MET A 135 -6.59 9.33 5.02
N GLU A 136 -7.35 8.32 4.59
CA GLU A 136 -8.74 8.13 5.00
C GLU A 136 -8.87 6.81 5.74
N VAL A 137 -9.41 6.86 6.96
CA VAL A 137 -9.77 5.65 7.71
C VAL A 137 -11.21 5.29 7.36
N VAL A 138 -11.40 4.09 6.83
CA VAL A 138 -12.72 3.60 6.40
C VAL A 138 -13.43 2.94 7.57
N ALA A 139 -14.64 3.35 7.82
CA ALA A 139 -15.47 2.80 8.91
C ALA A 139 -15.83 1.33 8.72
#